data_97de1937c94a1b302f0b95761fc0b876
#
_entry.id   97de1937c94a1b302f0b95761fc0b876
#
_cell.length_a   1.000
_cell.length_b   1.000
_cell.length_c   1.000
_cell.angle_alpha   90.00
_cell.angle_beta   90.00
_cell.angle_gamma   90.00
#
_symmetry.space_group_name_H-M   'P 1'
#
loop_
_entity.id
_entity.type
_entity.pdbx_description
1 polymer ?
#
loop_
_entity_poly.entity_id
_entity_poly.type
_entity_poly.pdbx_seq_one_letter_code
_entity_poly.pdbx_strand_id
1 'polypeptide(L)'
;LFTREFYGNCYNALKADGIMVNQQGSPFYSEDAHAMQRSHKRIASTFQISRVYQAHIPTFAAGYWLFGFASKKYHPVDDLDSEAWSALNLRTRYYTTRLHRGAFYLPAFLEEMLQEVED
;
A
#
# COMPACT_ATOMS: atom_id res chain seq x y z
N LEU A 1 -13.19 4.07 12.63
CA LEU A 1 -13.34 3.12 11.56
C LEU A 1 -12.04 2.35 11.27
N PHE A 2 -10.89 3.03 11.27
CA PHE A 2 -9.60 2.43 10.94
C PHE A 2 -8.85 1.97 12.19
N THR A 3 -9.51 1.19 13.03
CA THR A 3 -8.95 0.66 14.29
C THR A 3 -8.24 -0.67 14.04
N ARG A 4 -7.49 -1.13 15.05
CA ARG A 4 -6.87 -2.46 15.01
C ARG A 4 -7.95 -3.56 14.91
N GLU A 5 -9.07 -3.37 15.57
CA GLU A 5 -10.19 -4.30 15.49
C GLU A 5 -10.72 -4.41 14.07
N PHE A 6 -10.90 -3.28 13.39
CA PHE A 6 -11.34 -3.25 12.00
C PHE A 6 -10.38 -4.02 11.09
N TYR A 7 -9.07 -3.75 11.20
CA TYR A 7 -8.08 -4.45 10.38
C TYR A 7 -7.98 -5.93 10.74
N GLY A 8 -8.16 -6.27 12.01
CA GLY A 8 -8.26 -7.66 12.44
C GLY A 8 -9.45 -8.38 11.82
N ASN A 9 -10.59 -7.70 11.72
CA ASN A 9 -11.77 -8.24 11.06
C ASN A 9 -11.54 -8.43 9.55
N CYS A 10 -10.86 -7.49 8.92
CA CYS A 10 -10.48 -7.63 7.51
C CYS A 10 -9.56 -8.85 7.32
N TYR A 11 -8.58 -8.99 8.20
CA TYR A 11 -7.67 -10.15 8.17
C TYR A 11 -8.44 -11.46 8.26
N ASN A 12 -9.36 -11.56 9.21
CA ASN A 12 -10.14 -12.78 9.43
C ASN A 12 -11.08 -13.09 8.26
N ALA A 13 -11.56 -12.06 7.57
CA ALA A 13 -12.45 -12.23 6.43
C ALA A 13 -11.72 -12.70 5.17
N LEU A 14 -10.42 -12.50 5.10
CA LEU A 14 -9.61 -12.87 3.94
C LEU A 14 -9.18 -14.33 4.00
N LYS A 15 -9.08 -14.95 2.83
CA LYS A 15 -8.54 -16.30 2.68
C LYS A 15 -7.04 -16.32 3.02
N ALA A 16 -6.45 -17.52 3.06
CA ALA A 16 -5.05 -17.71 3.44
C ALA A 16 -4.04 -16.96 2.54
N ASP A 17 -4.43 -16.63 1.32
CA ASP A 17 -3.62 -15.87 0.36
C ASP A 17 -4.22 -14.49 0.05
N GLY A 18 -5.06 -13.99 0.94
CA GLY A 18 -5.80 -12.75 0.73
C GLY A 18 -4.94 -11.50 0.77
N ILE A 19 -5.38 -10.50 0.02
CA ILE A 19 -4.72 -9.20 -0.11
C ILE A 19 -5.76 -8.11 0.19
N MET A 20 -5.33 -7.10 0.95
CA MET A 20 -6.12 -5.91 1.22
C MET A 20 -5.36 -4.67 0.74
N VAL A 21 -6.07 -3.76 0.09
CA VAL A 21 -5.52 -2.43 -0.24
C VAL A 21 -6.42 -1.36 0.33
N ASN A 22 -5.84 -0.24 0.72
CA ASN A 22 -6.60 0.87 1.28
C ASN A 22 -5.96 2.21 0.98
N GLN A 23 -6.75 3.28 1.02
CA GLN A 23 -6.23 4.63 0.93
C GLN A 23 -5.64 5.05 2.28
N GLN A 24 -4.48 5.70 2.25
CA GLN A 24 -3.83 6.17 3.48
C GLN A 24 -3.66 7.69 3.51
N GLY A 25 -3.81 8.39 2.40
CA GLY A 25 -3.80 9.83 2.35
C GLY A 25 -2.48 10.44 1.89
N SER A 26 -2.31 11.73 2.19
CA SER A 26 -1.13 12.50 1.80
C SER A 26 -0.10 12.55 2.92
N PRO A 27 1.20 12.46 2.62
CA PRO A 27 2.25 12.63 3.63
C PRO A 27 2.62 14.09 3.88
N PHE A 28 2.05 15.03 3.10
CA PHE A 28 2.47 16.44 3.13
C PHE A 28 1.74 17.30 4.16
N TYR A 29 0.59 16.87 4.64
CA TYR A 29 -0.18 17.58 5.65
C TYR A 29 -0.06 16.82 6.96
N SER A 30 0.27 17.51 8.06
CA SER A 30 0.64 16.84 9.31
C SER A 30 -0.47 15.94 9.86
N GLU A 31 -1.74 16.34 9.77
CA GLU A 31 -2.86 15.49 10.22
C GLU A 31 -2.97 14.22 9.37
N ASP A 32 -2.88 14.38 8.05
CA ASP A 32 -2.93 13.26 7.12
C ASP A 32 -1.73 12.34 7.29
N ALA A 33 -0.55 12.92 7.48
CA ALA A 33 0.66 12.15 7.71
C ALA A 33 0.58 11.31 8.97
N HIS A 34 0.08 11.89 10.08
CA HIS A 34 -0.08 11.15 11.33
C HIS A 34 -1.13 10.05 11.20
N ALA A 35 -2.24 10.34 10.50
CA ALA A 35 -3.27 9.34 10.24
C ALA A 35 -2.74 8.18 9.41
N MET A 36 -1.95 8.49 8.39
CA MET A 36 -1.29 7.49 7.56
C MET A 36 -0.34 6.61 8.38
N GLN A 37 0.49 7.21 9.24
CA GLN A 37 1.40 6.48 10.11
C GLN A 37 0.65 5.56 11.06
N ARG A 38 -0.45 6.03 11.67
CA ARG A 38 -1.26 5.21 12.57
C ARG A 38 -1.89 4.02 11.83
N SER A 39 -2.45 4.27 10.66
CA SER A 39 -3.05 3.20 9.84
C SER A 39 -2.00 2.17 9.45
N HIS A 40 -0.85 2.61 8.97
CA HIS A 40 0.23 1.72 8.59
C HIS A 40 0.69 0.85 9.77
N LYS A 41 0.88 1.45 10.93
CA LYS A 41 1.28 0.72 12.13
C LYS A 41 0.29 -0.37 12.51
N ARG A 42 -1.01 -0.05 12.45
CA ARG A 42 -2.08 -1.00 12.78
C ARG A 42 -2.12 -2.15 11.80
N ILE A 43 -1.97 -1.85 10.51
CA ILE A 43 -1.95 -2.88 9.46
C ILE A 43 -0.70 -3.74 9.59
N ALA A 44 0.47 -3.14 9.77
CA ALA A 44 1.73 -3.85 9.91
C ALA A 44 1.76 -4.78 11.13
N SER A 45 1.02 -4.44 12.20
CA SER A 45 0.91 -5.31 13.36
C SER A 45 -0.05 -6.49 13.15
N THR A 46 -0.86 -6.45 12.10
CA THR A 46 -1.89 -7.45 11.83
C THR A 46 -1.50 -8.39 10.68
N PHE A 47 -0.93 -7.85 9.61
CA PHE A 47 -0.58 -8.61 8.41
C PHE A 47 0.92 -8.91 8.38
N GLN A 48 1.28 -10.06 7.85
CA GLN A 48 2.69 -10.47 7.72
C GLN A 48 3.45 -9.61 6.72
N ILE A 49 2.79 -9.21 5.65
CA ILE A 49 3.36 -8.35 4.62
C ILE A 49 2.53 -7.08 4.57
N SER A 50 3.18 -5.94 4.82
CA SER A 50 2.54 -4.62 4.80
C SER A 50 3.49 -3.64 4.14
N ARG A 51 3.03 -3.01 3.06
CA ARG A 51 3.82 -2.05 2.28
C ARG A 51 2.96 -0.86 1.93
N VAL A 52 3.62 0.24 1.63
CA VAL A 52 2.96 1.47 1.17
C VAL A 52 3.38 1.73 -0.27
N TYR A 53 2.44 2.11 -1.10
CA TYR A 53 2.75 2.54 -2.45
C TYR A 53 2.14 3.90 -2.74
N GLN A 54 2.67 4.56 -3.75
CA GLN A 54 2.34 5.94 -4.11
C GLN A 54 1.70 6.00 -5.48
N ALA A 55 0.84 6.99 -5.67
CA ALA A 55 0.27 7.28 -6.97
C ALA A 55 0.00 8.77 -7.10
N HIS A 56 0.00 9.26 -8.33
CA HIS A 56 -0.37 10.63 -8.62
C HIS A 56 -1.85 10.69 -8.95
N ILE A 57 -2.61 11.39 -8.11
CA ILE A 57 -4.04 11.56 -8.27
C ILE A 57 -4.31 13.06 -8.39
N PRO A 58 -4.36 13.61 -9.61
CA PRO A 58 -4.44 15.07 -9.80
C PRO A 58 -5.63 15.76 -9.14
N THR A 59 -6.71 15.04 -8.91
CA THR A 59 -7.92 15.57 -8.28
C THR A 59 -7.83 15.65 -6.76
N PHE A 60 -6.81 15.01 -6.16
CA PHE A 60 -6.60 15.06 -4.71
C PHE A 60 -5.64 16.20 -4.35
N ALA A 61 -5.73 16.68 -3.10
CA ALA A 61 -4.84 17.70 -2.61
C ALA A 61 -3.37 17.28 -2.77
N ALA A 62 -2.54 18.18 -3.26
CA ALA A 62 -1.13 17.98 -3.57
C ALA A 62 -0.85 16.98 -4.72
N GLY A 63 -1.86 16.31 -5.26
CA GLY A 63 -1.69 15.40 -6.41
C GLY A 63 -0.88 14.14 -6.14
N TYR A 64 -0.52 13.88 -4.89
CA TYR A 64 0.30 12.75 -4.48
C TYR A 64 -0.39 12.05 -3.31
N TRP A 65 -0.64 10.76 -3.47
CA TRP A 65 -1.47 10.01 -2.52
C TRP A 65 -0.86 8.66 -2.21
N LEU A 66 -1.03 8.21 -0.98
CA LEU A 66 -0.47 6.95 -0.50
C LEU A 66 -1.57 5.91 -0.32
N PHE A 67 -1.19 4.68 -0.57
CA PHE A 67 -2.05 3.51 -0.44
C PHE A 67 -1.31 2.43 0.33
N GLY A 68 -2.06 1.64 1.10
CA GLY A 68 -1.52 0.49 1.79
C GLY A 68 -1.76 -0.79 1.01
N PHE A 69 -0.80 -1.69 1.05
CA PHE A 69 -0.90 -3.05 0.53
C PHE A 69 -0.58 -4.00 1.67
N ALA A 70 -1.54 -4.82 2.04
CA ALA A 70 -1.39 -5.79 3.11
C ALA A 70 -1.71 -7.18 2.59
N SER A 71 -0.86 -8.15 2.90
CA SER A 71 -0.98 -9.49 2.34
C SER A 71 -0.64 -10.55 3.38
N LYS A 72 -1.34 -11.67 3.28
CA LYS A 72 -1.04 -12.85 4.10
C LYS A 72 0.08 -13.70 3.51
N LYS A 73 0.32 -13.59 2.20
CA LYS A 73 1.23 -14.50 1.51
C LYS A 73 2.14 -13.81 0.50
N TYR A 74 1.60 -12.96 -0.37
CA TYR A 74 2.32 -12.45 -1.52
C TYR A 74 2.97 -11.10 -1.25
N HIS A 75 4.25 -10.98 -1.61
CA HIS A 75 4.96 -9.71 -1.60
C HIS A 75 4.60 -8.93 -2.87
N PRO A 76 4.28 -7.63 -2.78
CA PRO A 76 3.78 -6.88 -3.92
C PRO A 76 4.78 -6.68 -5.06
N VAL A 77 6.06 -6.76 -4.78
CA VAL A 77 7.12 -6.62 -5.78
C VAL A 77 7.73 -7.97 -6.13
N ASP A 78 8.14 -8.74 -5.11
CA ASP A 78 8.88 -9.98 -5.32
C ASP A 78 8.03 -11.08 -5.96
N ASP A 79 6.73 -11.09 -5.67
CA ASP A 79 5.81 -12.10 -6.18
C ASP A 79 5.03 -11.63 -7.42
N LEU A 80 5.35 -10.46 -7.96
CA LEU A 80 4.73 -9.97 -9.18
C LEU A 80 5.18 -10.82 -10.38
N ASP A 81 4.23 -11.42 -11.05
CA ASP A 81 4.47 -12.24 -12.25
C ASP A 81 4.24 -11.39 -13.51
N SER A 82 5.28 -10.68 -13.94
CA SER A 82 5.20 -9.81 -15.10
C SER A 82 5.02 -10.57 -16.41
N GLU A 83 5.52 -11.79 -16.47
CA GLU A 83 5.35 -12.63 -17.67
C GLU A 83 3.89 -13.07 -17.84
N ALA A 84 3.24 -13.47 -16.73
CA ALA A 84 1.83 -13.82 -16.75
C ALA A 84 0.96 -12.63 -17.16
N TRP A 85 1.29 -11.43 -16.68
CA TRP A 85 0.60 -10.21 -17.09
C TRP A 85 0.75 -9.98 -18.59
N SER A 86 1.98 -10.05 -19.10
CA SER A 86 2.25 -9.84 -20.53
C SER A 86 1.52 -10.86 -21.40
N ALA A 87 1.41 -12.10 -20.91
CA ALA A 87 0.72 -13.18 -21.65
C ALA A 87 -0.76 -12.92 -21.82
N LEU A 88 -1.39 -12.13 -20.95
CA LEU A 88 -2.80 -11.75 -21.09
C LEU A 88 -3.05 -10.81 -22.26
N ASN A 89 -2.00 -10.15 -22.76
CA ASN A 89 -2.07 -9.25 -23.91
C ASN A 89 -3.14 -8.18 -23.76
N LEU A 90 -3.27 -7.63 -22.55
CA LEU A 90 -4.24 -6.58 -22.24
C LEU A 90 -3.69 -5.20 -22.62
N ARG A 91 -4.55 -4.35 -23.13
CA ARG A 91 -4.22 -2.99 -23.47
C ARG A 91 -4.66 -2.06 -22.32
N THR A 92 -3.69 -1.60 -21.53
CA THR A 92 -3.95 -0.69 -20.40
C THR A 92 -3.34 0.67 -20.69
N ARG A 93 -3.97 1.74 -20.18
CA ARG A 93 -3.50 3.11 -20.41
C ARG A 93 -2.70 3.66 -19.24
N TYR A 94 -2.83 3.08 -18.06
CA TYR A 94 -2.13 3.54 -16.87
C TYR A 94 -1.18 2.46 -16.35
N TYR A 95 -1.68 1.27 -16.12
CA TYR A 95 -0.95 0.21 -15.45
C TYR A 95 0.11 -0.40 -16.35
N THR A 96 1.33 -0.53 -15.82
CA THR A 96 2.38 -1.39 -16.35
C THR A 96 3.06 -2.10 -15.18
N THR A 97 3.71 -3.21 -15.42
CA THR A 97 4.45 -3.91 -14.36
C THR A 97 5.62 -3.09 -13.84
N ARG A 98 6.21 -2.24 -14.68
CA ARG A 98 7.26 -1.31 -14.25
C ARG A 98 6.71 -0.24 -13.31
N LEU A 99 5.55 0.34 -13.65
CA LEU A 99 4.87 1.31 -12.79
C LEU A 99 4.49 0.67 -11.45
N HIS A 100 4.02 -0.56 -11.47
CA HIS A 100 3.68 -1.34 -10.28
C HIS A 100 4.89 -1.42 -9.33
N ARG A 101 6.04 -1.83 -9.83
CA ARG A 101 7.25 -1.93 -9.01
C ARG A 101 7.71 -0.56 -8.51
N GLY A 102 7.72 0.43 -9.40
CA GLY A 102 8.16 1.79 -9.06
C GLY A 102 7.29 2.45 -8.01
N ALA A 103 6.00 2.11 -7.96
CA ALA A 103 5.08 2.69 -6.98
C ALA A 103 5.47 2.34 -5.55
N PHE A 104 6.18 1.24 -5.32
CA PHE A 104 6.62 0.80 -3.99
C PHE A 104 8.00 1.35 -3.62
N TYR A 105 8.68 2.04 -4.51
CA TYR A 105 9.96 2.71 -4.21
C TYR A 105 9.67 4.14 -3.79
N LEU A 106 9.75 4.38 -2.48
CA LEU A 106 9.29 5.63 -1.88
C LEU A 106 10.45 6.61 -1.67
N PRO A 107 10.16 7.93 -1.63
CA PRO A 107 11.15 8.92 -1.26
C PRO A 107 11.71 8.66 0.14
N ALA A 108 12.94 9.11 0.37
CA ALA A 108 13.63 8.88 1.65
C ALA A 108 12.85 9.39 2.86
N PHE A 109 12.24 10.58 2.75
CA PHE A 109 11.49 11.15 3.88
C PHE A 109 10.31 10.26 4.27
N LEU A 110 9.70 9.61 3.29
CA LEU A 110 8.54 8.75 3.52
C LEU A 110 8.97 7.42 4.13
N GLU A 111 10.07 6.85 3.65
CA GLU A 111 10.64 5.65 4.27
C GLU A 111 10.94 5.87 5.74
N GLU A 112 11.50 7.03 6.07
CA GLU A 112 11.80 7.41 7.45
C GLU A 112 10.53 7.52 8.29
N MET A 113 9.49 8.18 7.77
CA MET A 113 8.21 8.30 8.47
C MET A 113 7.58 6.95 8.77
N LEU A 114 7.68 6.00 7.86
CA LEU A 114 7.11 4.67 8.04
C LEU A 114 7.95 3.84 9.00
N GLN A 115 9.25 3.98 8.98
CA GLN A 115 10.15 3.30 9.93
C GLN A 115 9.87 3.68 11.37
N GLU A 116 9.54 4.95 11.64
CA GLU A 116 9.23 5.43 12.99
C GLU A 116 8.08 4.66 13.64
N VAL A 117 7.21 4.03 12.86
CA VAL A 117 6.04 3.34 13.39
C VAL A 117 6.10 1.82 13.24
N GLU A 118 7.07 1.32 12.50
CA GLU A 118 7.29 -0.13 12.33
C GLU A 118 8.12 -0.71 13.47
N ASP A 119 8.93 0.12 14.08
CA ASP A 119 9.72 -0.24 15.24
C ASP A 119 8.85 -0.16 16.51
#